data_17f9a0ee5acb47aad7f6be2074940a80
#
_entry.id   17f9a0ee5acb47aad7f6be2074940a80
#
_cell.length_a   1.000
_cell.length_b   1.000
_cell.length_c   1.000
_cell.angle_alpha   90.00
_cell.angle_beta   90.00
_cell.angle_gamma   90.00
#
_symmetry.space_group_name_H-M   'P 1'
#
loop_
_entity.id
_entity.type
_entity.pdbx_description
1 polymer ?
#
loop_
_entity_poly.entity_id
_entity_poly.type
_entity_poly.pdbx_seq_one_letter_code
_entity_poly.pdbx_strand_id
1 'polypeptide(L)'
;KYAIAAGSHPDVYGEGPIGLCMEKEAQDVFESFLYNGDYGGSDNYYHLAGKPLLVYWGDINSNRASWAAYEGDKTYGDHFTIRYAQDVTSGSYGWNIYKSGPVIHSEVEVVSPGWGHYIRKDPPYVERLHGDFYRQCWDTVLANPRPKVVMIVAFNDYLENTAVWTADTTNLTDADRWEDKNGVLKPDLYWELTVEKIRALRGLATPVAN
;
A
#
# COMPACT_ATOMS: atom_id res chain seq x y z
N LYS A 1 -5.63 -4.69 12.86
CA LYS A 1 -4.68 -5.70 12.35
C LYS A 1 -3.80 -5.05 11.29
N TYR A 2 -2.56 -5.49 11.16
CA TYR A 2 -1.58 -5.02 10.19
C TYR A 2 -1.00 -6.21 9.41
N ALA A 3 -0.33 -5.93 8.30
CA ALA A 3 0.50 -6.87 7.56
C ALA A 3 1.76 -6.13 7.07
N ILE A 4 2.81 -6.88 6.81
CA ILE A 4 4.08 -6.32 6.35
C ILE A 4 4.15 -6.39 4.83
N ALA A 5 4.64 -5.32 4.22
CA ALA A 5 5.12 -5.31 2.85
C ALA A 5 6.66 -5.28 2.88
N ALA A 6 7.26 -6.30 2.33
CA ALA A 6 8.71 -6.47 2.23
C ALA A 6 9.18 -6.20 0.79
N GLY A 7 10.38 -5.65 0.63
CA GLY A 7 10.99 -5.50 -0.67
C GLY A 7 12.13 -6.51 -0.80
N SER A 8 12.07 -7.41 -1.77
CA SER A 8 13.13 -8.40 -2.00
C SER A 8 14.42 -7.71 -2.47
N HIS A 9 15.24 -7.30 -1.50
CA HIS A 9 16.50 -6.60 -1.74
C HIS A 9 17.71 -7.53 -1.59
N PRO A 10 18.30 -7.99 -2.70
CA PRO A 10 19.54 -8.77 -2.67
C PRO A 10 20.66 -8.08 -1.89
N ASP A 11 20.72 -6.75 -1.96
CA ASP A 11 21.74 -5.95 -1.28
C ASP A 11 21.70 -6.05 0.26
N VAL A 12 20.55 -6.40 0.84
CA VAL A 12 20.38 -6.54 2.29
C VAL A 12 20.77 -7.93 2.76
N TYR A 13 20.46 -8.96 1.98
CA TYR A 13 20.65 -10.37 2.36
C TYR A 13 21.82 -11.05 1.68
N GLY A 14 22.63 -10.28 0.93
CA GLY A 14 23.80 -10.75 0.20
C GLY A 14 23.48 -11.30 -1.19
N GLU A 15 24.52 -11.59 -1.95
CA GLU A 15 24.37 -12.17 -3.29
C GLU A 15 23.70 -13.54 -3.22
N GLY A 16 22.57 -13.67 -3.88
CA GLY A 16 21.84 -14.93 -3.92
C GLY A 16 20.59 -14.84 -4.80
N PRO A 17 19.96 -15.98 -5.07
CA PRO A 17 18.68 -15.98 -5.81
C PRO A 17 17.62 -15.18 -5.06
N ILE A 18 16.80 -14.44 -5.78
CA ILE A 18 15.68 -13.65 -5.20
C ILE A 18 14.81 -14.51 -4.27
N GLY A 19 14.56 -15.78 -4.63
CA GLY A 19 13.80 -16.70 -3.77
C GLY A 19 14.43 -16.95 -2.40
N LEU A 20 15.75 -16.97 -2.30
CA LEU A 20 16.45 -17.04 -1.01
C LEU A 20 16.30 -15.74 -0.20
N CYS A 21 16.36 -14.59 -0.86
CA CYS A 21 16.13 -13.32 -0.21
C CYS A 21 14.69 -13.23 0.35
N MET A 22 13.72 -13.70 -0.43
CA MET A 22 12.32 -13.76 0.00
C MET A 22 12.13 -14.67 1.22
N GLU A 23 12.80 -15.82 1.28
CA GLU A 23 12.74 -16.71 2.45
C GLU A 23 13.33 -16.06 3.70
N LYS A 24 14.47 -15.37 3.57
CA LYS A 24 15.10 -14.64 4.68
C LYS A 24 14.21 -13.49 5.18
N GLU A 25 13.59 -12.75 4.28
CA GLU A 25 12.61 -11.71 4.65
C GLU A 25 11.40 -12.31 5.34
N ALA A 26 10.91 -13.46 4.86
CA ALA A 26 9.82 -14.17 5.53
C ALA A 26 10.23 -14.61 6.94
N GLN A 27 11.47 -15.07 7.13
CA GLN A 27 12.02 -15.39 8.45
C GLN A 27 12.02 -14.17 9.36
N ASP A 28 12.56 -13.04 8.91
CA ASP A 28 12.63 -11.81 9.71
C ASP A 28 11.23 -11.32 10.12
N VAL A 29 10.27 -11.38 9.19
CA VAL A 29 8.87 -11.02 9.48
C VAL A 29 8.22 -12.00 10.46
N PHE A 30 8.46 -13.30 10.28
CA PHE A 30 7.92 -14.32 11.18
C PHE A 30 8.46 -14.16 12.60
N GLU A 31 9.76 -14.04 12.74
CA GLU A 31 10.41 -13.95 14.05
C GLU A 31 10.08 -12.63 14.75
N SER A 32 10.09 -11.49 14.04
CA SER A 32 9.88 -10.19 14.65
C SER A 32 8.40 -9.90 14.95
N PHE A 33 7.47 -10.32 14.09
CA PHE A 33 6.08 -9.87 14.18
C PHE A 33 5.09 -10.96 14.57
N LEU A 34 5.40 -12.24 14.32
CA LEU A 34 4.49 -13.33 14.64
C LEU A 34 4.92 -14.12 15.88
N TYR A 35 6.20 -14.45 15.96
CA TYR A 35 6.71 -15.32 17.02
C TYR A 35 7.01 -14.58 18.33
N ASN A 36 7.77 -13.49 18.26
CA ASN A 36 8.22 -12.79 19.48
C ASN A 36 7.12 -11.97 20.17
N GLY A 37 6.01 -11.69 19.51
CA GLY A 37 4.89 -10.98 20.09
C GLY A 37 5.10 -9.49 20.35
N ASP A 38 6.24 -8.92 19.98
CA ASP A 38 6.62 -7.53 20.26
C ASP A 38 5.61 -6.51 19.70
N TYR A 39 4.90 -6.89 18.66
CA TYR A 39 3.85 -6.07 18.01
C TYR A 39 2.44 -6.69 18.17
N GLY A 40 2.24 -7.49 19.23
CA GLY A 40 0.97 -8.17 19.51
C GLY A 40 0.81 -9.53 18.81
N GLY A 41 1.90 -10.03 18.22
CA GLY A 41 1.97 -11.37 17.66
C GLY A 41 0.94 -11.64 16.56
N SER A 42 0.67 -12.92 16.37
CA SER A 42 -0.27 -13.40 15.33
C SER A 42 -1.70 -12.85 15.48
N ASP A 43 -2.15 -12.52 16.69
CA ASP A 43 -3.51 -12.01 16.93
C ASP A 43 -3.72 -10.62 16.31
N ASN A 44 -2.70 -9.79 16.28
CA ASN A 44 -2.73 -8.47 15.67
C ASN A 44 -2.34 -8.48 14.19
N TYR A 45 -1.74 -9.55 13.71
CA TYR A 45 -1.38 -9.69 12.32
C TYR A 45 -2.60 -9.99 11.45
N TYR A 46 -2.62 -9.45 10.23
CA TYR A 46 -3.72 -9.70 9.28
C TYR A 46 -3.52 -11.05 8.60
N HIS A 47 -4.59 -11.85 8.56
CA HIS A 47 -4.60 -13.16 7.92
C HIS A 47 -5.46 -13.12 6.65
N LEU A 48 -4.93 -13.66 5.57
CA LEU A 48 -5.63 -13.86 4.30
C LEU A 48 -5.60 -15.33 3.95
N ALA A 49 -6.77 -15.91 3.63
CA ALA A 49 -6.91 -17.32 3.34
C ALA A 49 -6.38 -18.27 4.45
N GLY A 50 -6.50 -17.85 5.70
CA GLY A 50 -6.13 -18.65 6.88
C GLY A 50 -4.67 -18.55 7.32
N LYS A 51 -3.82 -17.86 6.58
CA LYS A 51 -2.41 -17.63 6.92
C LYS A 51 -2.11 -16.13 7.07
N PRO A 52 -1.07 -15.75 7.83
CA PRO A 52 -0.57 -14.38 7.86
C PRO A 52 -0.27 -13.87 6.45
N LEU A 53 -0.59 -12.62 6.17
CA LEU A 53 -0.35 -12.00 4.87
C LEU A 53 1.07 -11.41 4.81
N LEU A 54 1.85 -11.79 3.81
CA LEU A 54 3.11 -11.14 3.46
C LEU A 54 3.03 -10.61 2.02
N VAL A 55 3.32 -9.33 1.85
CA VAL A 55 3.29 -8.68 0.54
C VAL A 55 4.71 -8.38 0.11
N TYR A 56 5.12 -8.89 -1.04
CA TYR A 56 6.40 -8.52 -1.64
C TYR A 56 6.22 -7.36 -2.61
N TRP A 57 7.01 -6.33 -2.40
CA TRP A 57 7.10 -5.18 -3.29
C TRP A 57 8.19 -5.40 -4.35
N GLY A 58 7.93 -5.04 -5.59
CA GLY A 58 8.89 -5.11 -6.69
C GLY A 58 8.33 -5.82 -7.91
N ASP A 59 9.20 -6.23 -8.84
CA ASP A 59 8.76 -6.89 -10.06
C ASP A 59 8.04 -8.22 -9.77
N ILE A 60 6.73 -8.18 -9.88
CA ILE A 60 5.87 -9.33 -9.61
C ILE A 60 6.26 -10.56 -10.43
N ASN A 61 6.62 -10.37 -11.70
CA ASN A 61 6.96 -11.50 -12.56
C ASN A 61 8.27 -12.12 -12.12
N SER A 62 9.26 -11.29 -11.78
CA SER A 62 10.55 -11.74 -11.28
C SER A 62 10.42 -12.39 -9.91
N ASN A 63 9.78 -11.73 -8.96
CA ASN A 63 9.63 -12.24 -7.59
C ASN A 63 8.83 -13.53 -7.56
N ARG A 64 7.69 -13.58 -8.25
CA ARG A 64 6.82 -14.76 -8.30
C ARG A 64 7.50 -15.95 -8.98
N ALA A 65 8.17 -15.72 -10.11
CA ALA A 65 8.89 -16.76 -10.82
C ALA A 65 10.07 -17.28 -9.99
N SER A 66 10.83 -16.38 -9.36
CA SER A 66 11.96 -16.73 -8.51
C SER A 66 11.53 -17.51 -7.27
N TRP A 67 10.42 -17.12 -6.63
CA TRP A 67 9.86 -17.89 -5.52
C TRP A 67 9.38 -19.28 -5.95
N ALA A 68 8.69 -19.38 -7.07
CA ALA A 68 8.23 -20.65 -7.60
C ALA A 68 9.39 -21.60 -7.96
N ALA A 69 10.48 -21.05 -8.53
CA ALA A 69 11.67 -21.79 -8.94
C ALA A 69 12.65 -22.06 -7.79
N TYR A 70 12.46 -21.44 -6.63
CA TYR A 70 13.36 -21.65 -5.49
C TYR A 70 13.14 -23.05 -4.90
N GLU A 71 14.17 -23.89 -4.98
CA GLU A 71 14.16 -25.27 -4.51
C GLU A 71 14.75 -25.43 -3.09
N GLY A 72 15.19 -24.33 -2.47
CA GLY A 72 15.69 -24.34 -1.10
C GLY A 72 14.58 -24.47 -0.06
N ASP A 73 14.96 -24.39 1.21
CA ASP A 73 14.03 -24.44 2.32
C ASP A 73 13.07 -23.22 2.27
N LYS A 74 11.77 -23.48 2.39
CA LYS A 74 10.68 -22.49 2.42
C LYS A 74 9.94 -22.49 3.75
N THR A 75 10.58 -22.92 4.81
CA THR A 75 9.98 -23.09 6.13
C THR A 75 9.21 -21.83 6.57
N TYR A 76 9.81 -20.66 6.40
CA TYR A 76 9.17 -19.40 6.82
C TYR A 76 8.17 -18.88 5.79
N GLY A 77 8.50 -18.90 4.52
CA GLY A 77 7.61 -18.45 3.46
C GLY A 77 6.31 -19.26 3.40
N ASP A 78 6.37 -20.54 3.69
CA ASP A 78 5.19 -21.43 3.72
C ASP A 78 4.21 -21.12 4.87
N HIS A 79 4.63 -20.36 5.89
CA HIS A 79 3.73 -19.84 6.91
C HIS A 79 2.80 -18.74 6.40
N PHE A 80 3.13 -18.08 5.30
CA PHE A 80 2.40 -16.91 4.82
C PHE A 80 1.48 -17.19 3.63
N THR A 81 0.45 -16.39 3.49
CA THR A 81 -0.19 -16.11 2.22
C THR A 81 0.58 -14.99 1.55
N ILE A 82 1.30 -15.31 0.47
CA ILE A 82 2.14 -14.35 -0.25
C ILE A 82 1.33 -13.64 -1.33
N ARG A 83 1.51 -12.31 -1.44
CA ARG A 83 1.02 -11.46 -2.52
C ARG A 83 2.15 -10.55 -3.02
N TYR A 84 1.99 -10.05 -4.23
CA TYR A 84 3.01 -9.25 -4.90
C TYR A 84 2.42 -7.90 -5.28
N ALA A 85 2.89 -6.84 -4.62
CA ALA A 85 2.44 -5.48 -4.92
C ALA A 85 3.28 -4.87 -6.03
N GLN A 86 2.64 -4.56 -7.15
CA GLN A 86 3.25 -3.94 -8.31
C GLN A 86 2.22 -3.22 -9.17
N ASP A 87 2.71 -2.40 -10.10
CA ASP A 87 1.90 -1.63 -11.05
C ASP A 87 1.33 -2.44 -12.23
N VAL A 88 1.52 -3.74 -12.24
CA VAL A 88 1.03 -4.64 -13.28
C VAL A 88 0.11 -5.69 -12.68
N THR A 89 -1.12 -5.75 -13.16
CA THR A 89 -2.07 -6.76 -12.72
C THR A 89 -1.71 -8.10 -13.30
N SER A 90 -1.49 -9.11 -12.48
CA SER A 90 -1.36 -10.47 -12.94
C SER A 90 -2.12 -11.43 -12.04
N GLY A 91 -3.31 -11.78 -12.43
CA GLY A 91 -4.13 -12.79 -11.76
C GLY A 91 -4.38 -12.51 -10.27
N SER A 92 -4.72 -13.57 -9.52
CA SER A 92 -5.08 -13.47 -8.11
C SER A 92 -3.90 -13.21 -7.15
N TYR A 93 -2.69 -13.30 -7.61
CA TYR A 93 -1.48 -13.12 -6.78
C TYR A 93 -0.89 -11.73 -6.86
N GLY A 94 -1.19 -10.98 -7.93
CA GLY A 94 -0.68 -9.64 -8.15
C GLY A 94 -1.63 -8.59 -7.58
N TRP A 95 -1.14 -7.80 -6.66
CA TRP A 95 -1.83 -6.61 -6.19
C TRP A 95 -1.27 -5.42 -6.93
N ASN A 96 -2.05 -4.89 -7.85
CA ASN A 96 -1.64 -3.76 -8.64
C ASN A 96 -1.43 -2.53 -7.76
N ILE A 97 -0.32 -1.84 -7.97
CA ILE A 97 -0.17 -0.49 -7.46
C ILE A 97 -0.68 0.45 -8.52
N TYR A 98 -1.44 1.38 -8.08
CA TYR A 98 -2.09 2.33 -8.88
C TYR A 98 -1.18 3.45 -9.41
N LYS A 99 -1.38 3.86 -10.66
CA LYS A 99 -0.71 5.02 -11.28
C LYS A 99 -1.64 6.03 -11.97
N SER A 100 -2.85 5.69 -12.30
CA SER A 100 -3.74 6.55 -13.12
C SER A 100 -5.24 6.46 -12.82
N GLY A 101 -5.65 5.73 -11.80
CA GLY A 101 -7.05 5.54 -11.39
C GLY A 101 -7.17 4.45 -10.33
N PRO A 102 -8.31 4.27 -9.71
CA PRO A 102 -8.50 3.23 -8.72
C PRO A 102 -8.35 1.87 -9.37
N VAL A 103 -7.65 0.97 -8.71
CA VAL A 103 -7.52 -0.40 -9.14
C VAL A 103 -8.51 -1.26 -8.39
N ILE A 104 -9.35 -1.93 -9.15
CA ILE A 104 -10.33 -2.88 -8.64
C ILE A 104 -9.82 -4.27 -8.88
N HIS A 105 -9.54 -4.98 -7.82
CA HIS A 105 -9.13 -6.37 -7.83
C HIS A 105 -10.03 -7.19 -6.91
N SER A 106 -10.15 -8.50 -7.16
CA SER A 106 -11.04 -9.39 -6.37
C SER A 106 -10.70 -9.48 -4.88
N GLU A 107 -9.46 -9.23 -4.50
CA GLU A 107 -9.00 -9.26 -3.11
C GLU A 107 -8.66 -7.88 -2.55
N VAL A 108 -8.16 -6.99 -3.40
CA VAL A 108 -7.65 -5.67 -2.99
C VAL A 108 -8.14 -4.60 -3.94
N GLU A 109 -8.53 -3.49 -3.40
CA GLU A 109 -8.73 -2.25 -4.15
C GLU A 109 -7.68 -1.25 -3.69
N VAL A 110 -7.10 -0.53 -4.63
CA VAL A 110 -5.99 0.38 -4.35
C VAL A 110 -6.41 1.80 -4.62
N VAL A 111 -6.16 2.67 -3.66
CA VAL A 111 -6.40 4.09 -3.76
C VAL A 111 -5.12 4.88 -3.50
N SER A 112 -4.95 5.99 -4.22
CA SER A 112 -3.84 6.91 -4.04
C SER A 112 -4.32 8.37 -4.20
N PRO A 113 -3.74 9.32 -3.47
CA PRO A 113 -4.11 10.74 -3.63
C PRO A 113 -3.56 11.39 -4.91
N GLY A 114 -2.56 10.81 -5.51
CA GLY A 114 -1.88 11.22 -6.72
C GLY A 114 -0.72 10.28 -7.00
N TRP A 115 0.06 10.55 -8.05
CA TRP A 115 1.28 9.79 -8.34
C TRP A 115 2.23 10.58 -9.24
N GLY A 116 3.53 10.35 -9.03
CA GLY A 116 4.58 10.88 -9.88
C GLY A 116 5.66 11.58 -9.09
N HIS A 117 6.86 11.60 -9.65
CA HIS A 117 8.02 12.16 -8.96
C HIS A 117 7.84 13.67 -8.76
N TYR A 118 7.82 14.09 -7.51
CA TYR A 118 7.55 15.46 -7.10
C TYR A 118 8.40 16.52 -7.83
N ILE A 119 9.70 16.29 -7.90
CA ILE A 119 10.65 17.25 -8.46
C ILE A 119 10.61 17.23 -9.99
N ARG A 120 10.57 16.05 -10.60
CA ARG A 120 10.69 15.89 -12.06
C ARG A 120 9.38 16.05 -12.80
N LYS A 121 8.26 15.67 -12.16
CA LYS A 121 6.93 15.60 -12.78
C LYS A 121 6.92 14.77 -14.07
N ASP A 122 7.77 13.74 -14.13
CA ASP A 122 7.88 12.84 -15.29
C ASP A 122 6.58 12.06 -15.49
N PRO A 123 6.15 11.84 -16.74
CA PRO A 123 5.01 10.96 -17.00
C PRO A 123 5.28 9.50 -16.58
N PRO A 124 4.25 8.78 -16.09
CA PRO A 124 2.92 9.28 -15.79
C PRO A 124 2.93 10.14 -14.52
N TYR A 125 2.33 11.32 -14.58
CA TYR A 125 2.13 12.20 -13.45
C TYR A 125 0.63 12.42 -13.24
N VAL A 126 0.16 12.17 -12.02
CA VAL A 126 -1.25 12.30 -11.66
C VAL A 126 -1.40 13.33 -10.57
N GLU A 127 -1.99 14.46 -10.94
CA GLU A 127 -2.25 15.54 -10.00
C GLU A 127 -3.30 15.14 -8.96
N ARG A 128 -3.17 15.69 -7.79
CA ARG A 128 -4.09 15.45 -6.68
C ARG A 128 -5.44 16.16 -6.83
N LEU A 129 -5.51 17.20 -7.68
CA LEU A 129 -6.71 17.99 -7.98
C LEU A 129 -7.45 18.45 -6.71
N HIS A 130 -6.71 19.05 -5.77
CA HIS A 130 -7.27 19.54 -4.49
C HIS A 130 -8.02 18.45 -3.71
N GLY A 131 -7.58 17.19 -3.85
CA GLY A 131 -8.19 16.01 -3.23
C GLY A 131 -9.32 15.37 -4.03
N ASP A 132 -9.77 15.97 -5.14
CA ASP A 132 -10.86 15.39 -5.94
C ASP A 132 -10.49 14.07 -6.58
N PHE A 133 -9.24 13.94 -7.02
CA PHE A 133 -8.75 12.67 -7.54
C PHE A 133 -8.83 11.55 -6.47
N TYR A 134 -8.39 11.84 -5.25
CA TYR A 134 -8.45 10.87 -4.15
C TYR A 134 -9.89 10.52 -3.76
N ARG A 135 -10.80 11.52 -3.77
CA ARG A 135 -12.23 11.27 -3.56
C ARG A 135 -12.80 10.33 -4.62
N GLN A 136 -12.48 10.54 -5.90
CA GLN A 136 -12.94 9.69 -7.01
C GLN A 136 -12.46 8.24 -6.84
N CYS A 137 -11.20 8.04 -6.44
CA CYS A 137 -10.67 6.71 -6.14
C CYS A 137 -11.50 6.01 -5.06
N TRP A 138 -11.74 6.71 -3.95
CA TRP A 138 -12.54 6.18 -2.85
C TRP A 138 -14.02 5.96 -3.21
N ASP A 139 -14.61 6.85 -3.99
CA ASP A 139 -16.00 6.70 -4.41
C ASP A 139 -16.17 5.45 -5.29
N THR A 140 -15.18 5.13 -6.10
CA THR A 140 -15.14 3.87 -6.86
C THR A 140 -15.11 2.66 -5.94
N VAL A 141 -14.24 2.68 -4.92
CA VAL A 141 -14.15 1.61 -3.91
C VAL A 141 -15.48 1.45 -3.15
N LEU A 142 -16.07 2.55 -2.73
CA LEU A 142 -17.33 2.54 -1.98
C LEU A 142 -18.54 2.07 -2.81
N ALA A 143 -18.49 2.25 -4.14
CA ALA A 143 -19.54 1.80 -5.06
C ALA A 143 -19.47 0.30 -5.38
N ASN A 144 -18.35 -0.34 -5.14
CA ASN A 144 -18.14 -1.76 -5.46
C ASN A 144 -18.47 -2.69 -4.28
N PRO A 145 -18.67 -3.98 -4.52
CA PRO A 145 -18.73 -4.98 -3.45
C PRO A 145 -17.47 -4.88 -2.58
N ARG A 146 -17.66 -4.95 -1.27
CA ARG A 146 -16.56 -4.76 -0.31
C ARG A 146 -15.36 -5.64 -0.62
N PRO A 147 -14.19 -5.09 -0.92
CA PRO A 147 -12.96 -5.85 -1.09
C PRO A 147 -12.53 -6.45 0.25
N LYS A 148 -11.68 -7.47 0.21
CA LYS A 148 -11.06 -8.03 1.42
C LYS A 148 -10.09 -7.04 2.05
N VAL A 149 -9.41 -6.27 1.20
CA VAL A 149 -8.40 -5.28 1.59
C VAL A 149 -8.59 -4.02 0.74
N VAL A 150 -8.44 -2.87 1.37
CA VAL A 150 -8.18 -1.61 0.67
C VAL A 150 -6.75 -1.19 0.99
N MET A 151 -5.92 -1.08 -0.03
CA MET A 151 -4.55 -0.61 0.09
C MET A 151 -4.48 0.88 -0.24
N ILE A 152 -3.93 1.66 0.68
CA ILE A 152 -3.69 3.08 0.49
C ILE A 152 -2.21 3.28 0.14
N VAL A 153 -1.95 3.82 -1.03
CA VAL A 153 -0.60 4.13 -1.51
C VAL A 153 -0.44 5.64 -1.56
N ALA A 154 0.31 6.23 -0.62
CA ALA A 154 1.05 5.65 0.49
C ALA A 154 0.84 6.46 1.78
N PHE A 155 1.39 5.99 2.92
CA PHE A 155 1.25 6.73 4.18
C PHE A 155 2.02 8.05 4.13
N ASN A 156 3.32 8.02 3.80
CA ASN A 156 4.23 9.17 3.90
C ASN A 156 5.23 9.28 2.75
N ASP A 157 4.94 8.75 1.58
CA ASP A 157 5.81 8.94 0.43
C ASP A 157 5.50 10.28 -0.27
N TYR A 158 6.19 11.32 0.20
CA TYR A 158 6.08 12.67 -0.37
C TYR A 158 6.81 12.78 -1.70
N LEU A 159 7.87 11.99 -1.90
CA LEU A 159 8.70 12.07 -3.10
C LEU A 159 7.93 11.60 -4.34
N GLU A 160 7.16 10.53 -4.22
CA GLU A 160 6.31 10.02 -5.28
C GLU A 160 4.92 10.66 -5.32
N ASN A 161 4.70 11.71 -4.53
CA ASN A 161 3.41 12.41 -4.50
C ASN A 161 2.23 11.52 -4.10
N THR A 162 2.46 10.52 -3.27
CA THR A 162 1.43 9.57 -2.84
C THR A 162 1.07 9.69 -1.35
N ALA A 163 1.80 10.51 -0.59
CA ALA A 163 1.57 10.64 0.85
C ALA A 163 0.16 11.09 1.19
N VAL A 164 -0.44 10.45 2.20
CA VAL A 164 -1.72 10.87 2.81
C VAL A 164 -1.54 11.48 4.21
N TRP A 165 -0.36 11.29 4.83
CA TRP A 165 -0.05 11.85 6.14
C TRP A 165 0.10 13.36 6.06
N THR A 166 -0.10 14.01 7.19
CA THR A 166 0.05 15.48 7.36
C THR A 166 1.36 16.00 6.79
N ALA A 167 1.30 17.11 6.05
CA ALA A 167 2.48 17.75 5.49
C ALA A 167 2.67 19.16 6.07
N ASP A 168 3.93 19.56 6.28
CA ASP A 168 4.25 20.97 6.46
C ASP A 168 4.15 21.68 5.10
N THR A 169 3.17 22.55 4.96
CA THR A 169 2.89 23.27 3.74
C THR A 169 3.50 24.68 3.72
N THR A 170 4.25 25.07 4.73
CA THR A 170 4.71 26.46 4.95
C THR A 170 5.54 27.00 3.78
N ASN A 171 6.31 26.16 3.11
CA ASN A 171 7.19 26.54 2.01
C ASN A 171 6.92 25.75 0.72
N LEU A 172 5.76 25.17 0.55
CA LEU A 172 5.42 24.45 -0.67
C LEU A 172 5.11 25.42 -1.79
N THR A 173 5.80 25.24 -2.93
CA THR A 173 5.55 26.00 -4.15
C THR A 173 4.38 25.45 -4.97
N ASP A 174 4.03 24.18 -4.77
CA ASP A 174 2.90 23.48 -5.41
C ASP A 174 1.82 23.20 -4.37
N ALA A 175 1.19 24.27 -3.90
CA ALA A 175 0.23 24.22 -2.80
C ALA A 175 -1.06 23.44 -3.12
N ASP A 176 -1.39 23.28 -4.41
CA ASP A 176 -2.57 22.52 -4.85
C ASP A 176 -2.61 21.08 -4.31
N ARG A 177 -1.48 20.54 -3.90
CA ARG A 177 -1.39 19.21 -3.30
C ARG A 177 -2.04 19.13 -1.93
N TRP A 178 -1.97 20.21 -1.18
CA TRP A 178 -2.56 20.35 0.15
C TRP A 178 -3.50 21.55 0.27
N GLU A 179 -3.95 22.11 -0.84
CA GLU A 179 -5.05 23.07 -0.90
C GLU A 179 -6.37 22.36 -1.13
N ASP A 180 -7.43 22.85 -0.50
CA ASP A 180 -8.77 22.47 -0.92
C ASP A 180 -9.17 23.21 -2.20
N LYS A 181 -10.33 22.88 -2.76
CA LYS A 181 -10.86 23.49 -3.99
C LYS A 181 -11.14 25.00 -3.89
N ASN A 182 -11.04 25.58 -2.71
CA ASN A 182 -11.21 27.01 -2.47
C ASN A 182 -9.85 27.72 -2.35
N GLY A 183 -8.74 27.00 -2.57
CA GLY A 183 -7.38 27.53 -2.43
C GLY A 183 -6.92 27.68 -0.98
N VAL A 184 -7.59 26.99 -0.04
CA VAL A 184 -7.20 27.03 1.37
C VAL A 184 -6.22 25.91 1.66
N LEU A 185 -5.05 26.27 2.17
CA LEU A 185 -4.04 25.29 2.61
C LEU A 185 -4.58 24.46 3.76
N LYS A 186 -4.53 23.15 3.59
CA LYS A 186 -4.94 22.16 4.59
C LYS A 186 -3.89 21.05 4.72
N PRO A 187 -2.93 21.20 5.63
CA PRO A 187 -1.90 20.18 5.87
C PRO A 187 -2.45 18.77 6.11
N ASP A 188 -3.63 18.66 6.68
CA ASP A 188 -4.29 17.40 7.03
C ASP A 188 -5.31 16.92 5.98
N LEU A 189 -5.43 17.59 4.82
CA LEU A 189 -6.49 17.32 3.84
C LEU A 189 -6.65 15.82 3.50
N TYR A 190 -5.55 15.17 3.14
CA TYR A 190 -5.60 13.78 2.70
C TYR A 190 -5.76 12.81 3.87
N TRP A 191 -5.27 13.17 5.04
CA TRP A 191 -5.52 12.40 6.25
C TRP A 191 -6.99 12.45 6.67
N GLU A 192 -7.59 13.63 6.68
CA GLU A 192 -9.02 13.81 6.97
C GLU A 192 -9.89 13.05 5.99
N LEU A 193 -9.60 13.14 4.68
CA LEU A 193 -10.29 12.36 3.65
C LEU A 193 -10.14 10.86 3.87
N THR A 194 -8.94 10.39 4.22
CA THR A 194 -8.69 8.98 4.50
C THR A 194 -9.56 8.50 5.67
N VAL A 195 -9.59 9.24 6.75
CA VAL A 195 -10.40 8.91 7.95
C VAL A 195 -11.89 8.90 7.60
N GLU A 196 -12.38 9.92 6.88
CA GLU A 196 -13.76 10.00 6.40
C GLU A 196 -14.15 8.76 5.59
N LYS A 197 -13.36 8.43 4.57
CA LYS A 197 -13.65 7.33 3.66
C LYS A 197 -13.54 5.96 4.32
N ILE A 198 -12.59 5.75 5.21
CA ILE A 198 -12.50 4.52 6.02
C ILE A 198 -13.74 4.37 6.91
N ARG A 199 -14.23 5.45 7.50
CA ARG A 199 -15.47 5.42 8.30
C ARG A 199 -16.68 5.05 7.44
N ALA A 200 -16.81 5.67 6.26
CA ALA A 200 -17.85 5.34 5.30
C ALA A 200 -17.78 3.85 4.88
N LEU A 201 -16.59 3.34 4.56
CA LEU A 201 -16.38 1.93 4.22
C LEU A 201 -16.82 0.97 5.35
N ARG A 202 -16.63 1.39 6.61
CA ARG A 202 -17.05 0.63 7.80
C ARG A 202 -18.52 0.81 8.17
N GLY A 203 -19.26 1.67 7.48
CA GLY A 203 -20.63 2.03 7.84
C GLY A 203 -20.74 2.81 9.15
N LEU A 204 -19.69 3.55 9.53
CA LEU A 204 -19.65 4.40 10.73
C LEU A 204 -20.08 5.82 10.37
N ALA A 205 -20.84 6.45 11.25
CA ALA A 205 -21.25 7.84 11.04
C ALA A 205 -20.04 8.77 10.91
N THR A 206 -20.12 9.75 10.02
CA THR A 206 -19.11 10.81 9.93
C THR A 206 -19.13 11.64 11.23
N PRO A 207 -17.99 11.99 11.83
CA PRO A 207 -17.97 12.91 12.96
C PRO A 207 -18.61 14.24 12.55
N VAL A 208 -19.54 14.72 13.35
CA VAL A 208 -20.00 16.09 13.20
C VAL A 208 -18.81 16.99 13.54
N ALA A 209 -18.37 17.82 12.60
CA ALA A 209 -17.37 18.84 12.90
C ALA A 209 -17.93 19.78 13.96
N ASN A 210 -17.25 19.85 15.11
CA ASN A 210 -17.55 20.80 16.16
C ASN A 210 -16.93 22.15 15.82
#